data_41a85e13b43ed6de300a22083477b647
#
_entry.id   41a85e13b43ed6de300a22083477b647
#
_cell.length_a   1.000
_cell.length_b   1.000
_cell.length_c   1.000
_cell.angle_alpha   90.00
_cell.angle_beta   90.00
_cell.angle_gamma   90.00
#
_symmetry.space_group_name_H-M   'P 1'
#
loop_
_entity.id
_entity.type
_entity.pdbx_description
1 polymer ?
#
loop_
_entity_poly.entity_id
_entity_poly.type
_entity_poly.pdbx_seq_one_letter_code
_entity_poly.pdbx_strand_id
1 'polypeptide(L)'
;MKTKKIKKMNYKIVAKYIKKLKFEIPKPNIFFLLTKNIKNYKINIDIKSNQIRDNLIEIETTLSLKANKSVIEKIEAEVSYSAIVELSNNTKKEDLKKIILIDVPTKIYPYLRETFISNFEKSGFKEIRVEEKI
;
A
#
# COMPACT_ATOMS: atom_id res chain seq x y z
N MET A 1 25.72 -16.97 23.75
CA MET A 1 25.36 -16.78 23.31
C MET A 1 24.95 -16.54 22.51
N LYS A 2 24.94 -16.61 22.15
CA LYS A 2 24.66 -16.16 21.46
C LYS A 2 23.92 -16.11 20.81
N THR A 3 23.69 -15.85 20.51
CA THR A 3 22.90 -15.45 20.06
C THR A 3 22.46 -15.67 18.94
N LYS A 4 21.92 -15.88 18.61
CA LYS A 4 21.43 -15.93 17.66
C LYS A 4 21.23 -15.24 16.82
N LYS A 5 21.48 -15.52 16.48
CA LYS A 5 21.44 -14.68 15.62
C LYS A 5 20.43 -14.76 14.70
N ILE A 6 19.51 -14.04 14.81
CA ILE A 6 18.53 -13.88 13.84
C ILE A 6 19.14 -13.21 12.68
N LYS A 7 19.04 -13.81 11.56
CA LYS A 7 19.58 -13.23 10.42
C LYS A 7 18.79 -12.02 10.05
N LYS A 8 19.33 -10.89 10.29
CA LYS A 8 18.70 -9.65 9.89
C LYS A 8 18.94 -9.41 8.43
N MET A 9 17.92 -8.99 7.74
CA MET A 9 18.11 -8.43 6.43
C MET A 9 18.89 -7.15 6.57
N ASN A 10 19.91 -7.00 5.75
CA ASN A 10 20.75 -5.81 5.83
C ASN A 10 20.15 -4.70 5.00
N TYR A 11 19.14 -4.07 5.52
CA TYR A 11 18.54 -2.91 4.86
C TYR A 11 18.04 -1.96 5.94
N LYS A 12 17.79 -0.74 5.54
CA LYS A 12 17.33 0.29 6.44
C LYS A 12 16.32 1.17 5.72
N ILE A 13 15.17 1.38 6.35
CA ILE A 13 14.19 2.30 5.82
C ILE A 13 14.60 3.70 6.26
N VAL A 14 15.02 4.53 5.31
CA VAL A 14 15.53 5.85 5.66
C VAL A 14 14.46 6.92 5.57
N ALA A 15 13.36 6.67 4.85
CA ALA A 15 12.26 7.62 4.77
C ALA A 15 10.99 6.90 4.37
N LYS A 16 9.86 7.43 4.83
CA LYS A 16 8.54 6.96 4.45
C LYS A 16 7.67 8.17 4.21
N TYR A 17 6.86 8.13 3.16
CA TYR A 17 5.98 9.26 2.88
C TYR A 17 4.79 8.83 2.04
N ILE A 18 3.74 9.62 2.08
CA ILE A 18 2.60 9.41 1.21
C ILE A 18 2.97 9.96 -0.15
N LYS A 19 3.01 9.10 -1.15
CA LYS A 19 3.37 9.51 -2.48
C LYS A 19 2.16 9.94 -3.29
N LYS A 20 1.03 9.27 -3.07
CA LYS A 20 -0.17 9.57 -3.82
C LYS A 20 -1.37 9.41 -2.92
N LEU A 21 -2.27 10.36 -3.01
CA LEU A 21 -3.51 10.31 -2.25
C LEU A 21 -4.61 10.81 -3.17
N LYS A 22 -5.46 9.90 -3.61
CA LYS A 22 -6.57 10.23 -4.48
C LYS A 22 -7.85 9.71 -3.87
N PHE A 23 -8.84 10.57 -3.78
CA PHE A 23 -10.15 10.13 -3.38
C PHE A 23 -11.15 11.10 -3.99
N GLU A 24 -11.92 10.61 -4.93
CA GLU A 24 -12.85 11.46 -5.64
C GLU A 24 -14.15 10.73 -5.92
N ILE A 25 -15.26 11.36 -5.55
CA ILE A 25 -16.60 10.90 -5.88
C ILE A 25 -17.19 11.99 -6.76
N PRO A 26 -17.22 11.77 -8.08
CA PRO A 26 -17.52 12.88 -9.00
C PRO A 26 -18.97 13.34 -8.98
N LYS A 27 -19.90 12.51 -8.54
CA LYS A 27 -21.33 12.87 -8.57
C LYS A 27 -22.02 12.30 -7.34
N PRO A 28 -23.06 12.98 -6.84
CA PRO A 28 -23.79 12.47 -5.68
C PRO A 28 -24.39 11.08 -5.87
N ASN A 29 -24.92 10.78 -7.05
CA ASN A 29 -25.50 9.45 -7.24
C ASN A 29 -24.46 8.36 -7.24
N ILE A 30 -23.20 8.68 -7.56
CA ILE A 30 -22.14 7.69 -7.44
C ILE A 30 -21.89 7.37 -5.97
N PHE A 31 -22.01 8.37 -5.11
CA PHE A 31 -21.91 8.13 -3.67
C PHE A 31 -22.96 7.12 -3.22
N PHE A 32 -24.20 7.28 -3.64
CA PHE A 32 -25.26 6.34 -3.27
C PHE A 32 -25.01 4.96 -3.84
N LEU A 33 -24.55 4.90 -5.08
CA LEU A 33 -24.23 3.61 -5.69
C LEU A 33 -23.12 2.92 -4.97
N LEU A 34 -22.08 3.66 -4.58
CA LEU A 34 -20.97 3.10 -3.85
C LEU A 34 -21.42 2.57 -2.49
N THR A 35 -22.21 3.36 -1.77
CA THR A 35 -22.72 2.94 -0.48
C THR A 35 -23.48 1.62 -0.59
N LYS A 36 -24.28 1.51 -1.64
CA LYS A 36 -25.10 0.33 -1.87
C LYS A 36 -24.28 -0.87 -2.28
N ASN A 37 -23.23 -0.64 -3.07
CA ASN A 37 -22.47 -1.71 -3.71
C ASN A 37 -21.05 -1.81 -3.22
N ILE A 38 -20.75 -1.26 -2.06
CA ILE A 38 -19.37 -1.26 -1.56
C ILE A 38 -18.79 -2.66 -1.48
N LYS A 39 -19.63 -3.64 -1.21
CA LYS A 39 -19.19 -5.03 -1.12
C LYS A 39 -18.78 -5.61 -2.47
N ASN A 40 -19.20 -4.97 -3.56
CA ASN A 40 -18.86 -5.43 -4.90
C ASN A 40 -17.57 -4.81 -5.41
N TYR A 41 -16.91 -4.01 -4.60
CA TYR A 41 -15.62 -3.45 -4.95
C TYR A 41 -14.52 -4.26 -4.29
N LYS A 42 -13.41 -4.35 -4.99
CA LYS A 42 -12.26 -5.06 -4.48
C LYS A 42 -11.18 -4.10 -4.07
N ILE A 43 -10.57 -4.38 -2.93
CA ILE A 43 -9.38 -3.64 -2.53
C ILE A 43 -8.20 -4.33 -3.19
N ASN A 44 -7.46 -3.56 -3.96
CA ASN A 44 -6.30 -4.07 -4.69
C ASN A 44 -5.04 -3.51 -4.07
N ILE A 45 -4.02 -4.37 -3.95
CA ILE A 45 -2.73 -3.94 -3.46
C ILE A 45 -1.69 -4.14 -4.56
N ASP A 46 -0.82 -3.17 -4.74
CA ASP A 46 0.20 -3.21 -5.77
C ASP A 46 1.52 -2.75 -5.18
N ILE A 47 2.60 -3.35 -5.63
CA ILE A 47 3.95 -3.02 -5.14
C ILE A 47 4.84 -2.76 -6.33
N LYS A 48 5.53 -1.62 -6.30
CA LYS A 48 6.50 -1.26 -7.31
C LYS A 48 7.80 -0.89 -6.65
N SER A 49 8.90 -1.12 -7.34
CA SER A 49 10.19 -0.68 -6.84
C SER A 49 10.96 -0.01 -7.96
N ASN A 50 11.72 0.99 -7.59
CA ASN A 50 12.58 1.73 -8.50
C ASN A 50 13.93 1.96 -7.84
N GLN A 51 14.98 1.76 -8.60
CA GLN A 51 16.31 2.10 -8.12
C GLN A 51 16.47 3.61 -8.20
N ILE A 52 16.93 4.23 -7.10
CA ILE A 52 17.17 5.66 -7.08
C ILE A 52 18.61 5.92 -7.49
N ARG A 53 19.53 5.28 -6.80
CA ARG A 53 20.96 5.35 -7.10
C ARG A 53 21.67 4.38 -6.18
N ASP A 54 22.80 3.87 -6.62
CA ASP A 54 23.65 2.97 -5.82
C ASP A 54 22.82 1.94 -5.07
N ASN A 55 22.83 2.00 -3.75
CA ASN A 55 22.10 1.05 -2.91
C ASN A 55 20.79 1.60 -2.38
N LEU A 56 20.29 2.66 -2.98
CA LEU A 56 19.02 3.25 -2.57
C LEU A 56 17.94 2.87 -3.55
N ILE A 57 16.84 2.34 -3.02
CA ILE A 57 15.68 1.99 -3.83
C ILE A 57 14.43 2.60 -3.20
N GLU A 58 13.45 2.81 -4.04
CA GLU A 58 12.12 3.23 -3.59
C GLU A 58 11.18 2.05 -3.74
N ILE A 59 10.42 1.76 -2.69
CA ILE A 59 9.39 0.73 -2.74
C ILE A 59 8.06 1.40 -2.49
N GLU A 60 7.20 1.34 -3.47
CA GLU A 60 5.90 1.99 -3.43
C GLU A 60 4.81 0.94 -3.26
N THR A 61 4.02 1.05 -2.21
CA THR A 61 2.91 0.13 -1.94
C THR A 61 1.63 0.91 -2.05
N THR A 62 0.69 0.40 -2.86
CA THR A 62 -0.53 1.11 -3.20
C THR A 62 -1.75 0.28 -2.84
N LEU A 63 -2.72 0.92 -2.20
CA LEU A 63 -4.06 0.37 -2.04
C LEU A 63 -5.00 1.15 -2.93
N SER A 64 -5.87 0.45 -3.64
CA SER A 64 -6.86 1.10 -4.49
C SER A 64 -8.14 0.31 -4.47
N LEU A 65 -9.24 1.01 -4.73
CA LEU A 65 -10.54 0.38 -4.83
C LEU A 65 -10.81 0.11 -6.30
N LYS A 66 -11.09 -1.14 -6.62
CA LYS A 66 -11.39 -1.53 -7.98
C LYS A 66 -12.81 -2.05 -8.08
N ALA A 67 -13.53 -1.58 -9.07
CA ALA A 67 -14.90 -2.01 -9.30
C ALA A 67 -14.90 -3.42 -9.88
N ASN A 68 -15.88 -4.20 -9.46
CA ASN A 68 -16.16 -5.47 -10.11
C ASN A 68 -16.77 -5.21 -11.48
N LYS A 69 -16.83 -6.27 -12.27
CA LYS A 69 -17.35 -6.17 -13.62
C LYS A 69 -18.76 -5.61 -13.69
N SER A 70 -19.55 -5.86 -12.66
CA SER A 70 -20.93 -5.40 -12.66
C SER A 70 -21.09 -3.95 -12.28
N VAL A 71 -20.02 -3.30 -11.84
CA VAL A 71 -20.08 -1.90 -11.44
C VAL A 71 -19.51 -1.05 -12.56
N ILE A 72 -20.34 -0.22 -13.13
CA ILE A 72 -19.95 0.59 -14.28
C ILE A 72 -19.32 1.90 -13.84
N GLU A 73 -19.86 2.51 -12.80
CA GLU A 73 -19.39 3.80 -12.35
C GLU A 73 -18.07 3.66 -11.58
N LYS A 74 -17.18 4.57 -11.82
CA LYS A 74 -15.86 4.53 -11.21
C LYS A 74 -15.69 5.64 -10.21
N ILE A 75 -15.10 5.31 -9.09
CA ILE A 75 -14.60 6.32 -8.19
C ILE A 75 -13.09 6.17 -8.16
N GLU A 76 -12.43 7.23 -7.74
CA GLU A 76 -10.99 7.19 -7.55
C GLU A 76 -10.69 7.14 -6.09
N ALA A 77 -10.15 6.01 -5.65
CA ALA A 77 -9.73 5.83 -4.27
C ALA A 77 -8.42 5.07 -4.30
N GLU A 78 -7.35 5.79 -4.05
CA GLU A 78 -6.02 5.22 -4.19
C GLU A 78 -5.08 5.93 -3.24
N VAL A 79 -4.30 5.15 -2.48
CA VAL A 79 -3.29 5.69 -1.59
C VAL A 79 -2.01 4.92 -1.83
N SER A 80 -0.91 5.63 -2.03
CA SER A 80 0.41 5.02 -2.17
C SER A 80 1.34 5.57 -1.10
N TYR A 81 2.02 4.67 -0.43
CA TYR A 81 3.12 5.01 0.46
C TYR A 81 4.41 4.55 -0.17
N SER A 82 5.41 5.40 -0.10
CA SER A 82 6.74 5.03 -0.56
C SER A 82 7.68 4.93 0.61
N ALA A 83 8.55 3.95 0.55
CA ALA A 83 9.64 3.80 1.49
C ALA A 83 10.94 3.90 0.70
N ILE A 84 11.85 4.75 1.18
CA ILE A 84 13.19 4.80 0.61
C ILE A 84 14.05 3.90 1.46
N VAL A 85 14.68 2.93 0.83
CA VAL A 85 15.37 1.86 1.50
C VAL A 85 16.83 1.84 1.07
N GLU A 86 17.71 1.81 2.05
CA GLU A 86 19.13 1.66 1.81
C GLU A 86 19.49 0.19 2.00
N LEU A 87 20.11 -0.39 0.97
CA LEU A 87 20.49 -1.79 0.99
C LEU A 87 21.96 -1.94 1.32
N SER A 88 22.32 -3.08 1.90
CA SER A 88 23.73 -3.36 2.10
C SER A 88 24.36 -3.68 0.75
N ASN A 89 25.69 -3.54 0.68
CA ASN A 89 26.41 -3.75 -0.57
C ASN A 89 26.33 -5.17 -1.10
N ASN A 90 26.11 -6.12 -0.22
CA ASN A 90 26.13 -7.53 -0.59
C ASN A 90 24.76 -8.19 -0.57
N THR A 91 23.73 -7.42 -0.84
CA THR A 91 22.39 -7.96 -0.83
C THR A 91 22.21 -8.94 -1.96
N LYS A 92 21.81 -10.16 -1.62
CA LYS A 92 21.58 -11.20 -2.60
C LYS A 92 20.25 -10.99 -3.28
N LYS A 93 20.12 -11.55 -4.46
CA LYS A 93 18.89 -11.42 -5.24
C LYS A 93 17.65 -11.91 -4.51
N GLU A 94 17.75 -13.07 -3.86
CA GLU A 94 16.62 -13.60 -3.11
C GLU A 94 16.23 -12.69 -1.97
N ASP A 95 17.23 -12.14 -1.29
CA ASP A 95 16.97 -11.23 -0.17
C ASP A 95 16.36 -9.95 -0.65
N LEU A 96 16.83 -9.43 -1.78
CA LEU A 96 16.29 -8.22 -2.36
C LEU A 96 14.81 -8.41 -2.71
N LYS A 97 14.50 -9.56 -3.30
CA LYS A 97 13.13 -9.86 -3.67
C LYS A 97 12.22 -9.90 -2.46
N LYS A 98 12.69 -10.51 -1.38
CA LYS A 98 11.93 -10.58 -0.15
C LYS A 98 11.75 -9.22 0.48
N ILE A 99 12.79 -8.39 0.47
CA ILE A 99 12.70 -7.03 1.00
C ILE A 99 11.65 -6.25 0.25
N ILE A 100 11.66 -6.31 -1.07
CA ILE A 100 10.75 -5.54 -1.91
C ILE A 100 9.32 -6.02 -1.81
N LEU A 101 9.12 -7.33 -1.83
CA LEU A 101 7.76 -7.87 -1.96
C LEU A 101 7.11 -8.24 -0.64
N ILE A 102 7.89 -8.42 0.42
CA ILE A 102 7.35 -8.89 1.68
C ILE A 102 7.71 -7.99 2.84
N ASP A 103 9.01 -7.81 3.11
CA ASP A 103 9.43 -7.17 4.35
C ASP A 103 9.02 -5.72 4.45
N VAL A 104 9.34 -4.93 3.44
CA VAL A 104 9.05 -3.50 3.48
C VAL A 104 7.55 -3.23 3.34
N PRO A 105 6.85 -3.85 2.38
CA PRO A 105 5.40 -3.64 2.32
C PRO A 105 4.68 -4.03 3.60
N THR A 106 5.12 -5.09 4.26
CA THR A 106 4.50 -5.51 5.52
C THR A 106 4.64 -4.43 6.59
N LYS A 107 5.81 -3.78 6.64
CA LYS A 107 6.03 -2.71 7.61
C LYS A 107 5.28 -1.43 7.26
N ILE A 108 5.05 -1.18 5.98
CA ILE A 108 4.36 0.01 5.52
C ILE A 108 2.86 -0.14 5.63
N TYR A 109 2.37 -1.34 5.49
CA TYR A 109 0.94 -1.61 5.35
C TYR A 109 0.06 -1.00 6.44
N PRO A 110 0.42 -1.04 7.73
CA PRO A 110 -0.46 -0.44 8.75
C PRO A 110 -0.72 1.04 8.51
N TYR A 111 0.28 1.79 8.08
CA TYR A 111 0.11 3.20 7.78
C TYR A 111 -0.76 3.40 6.54
N LEU A 112 -0.50 2.59 5.54
CA LEU A 112 -1.24 2.64 4.29
C LEU A 112 -2.72 2.31 4.53
N ARG A 113 -2.97 1.26 5.29
CA ARG A 113 -4.32 0.83 5.61
C ARG A 113 -5.09 1.89 6.37
N GLU A 114 -4.45 2.46 7.37
CA GLU A 114 -5.09 3.49 8.19
C GLU A 114 -5.47 4.70 7.36
N THR A 115 -4.58 5.14 6.50
CA THR A 115 -4.85 6.30 5.64
C THR A 115 -5.99 5.99 4.67
N PHE A 116 -5.98 4.80 4.10
CA PHE A 116 -7.01 4.40 3.16
C PHE A 116 -8.39 4.38 3.82
N ILE A 117 -8.49 3.74 4.98
CA ILE A 117 -9.74 3.66 5.72
C ILE A 117 -10.20 5.05 6.15
N SER A 118 -9.28 5.87 6.63
CA SER A 118 -9.61 7.21 7.10
C SER A 118 -10.24 8.04 5.99
N ASN A 119 -9.74 7.91 4.76
CA ASN A 119 -10.32 8.65 3.65
C ASN A 119 -11.78 8.26 3.41
N PHE A 120 -12.07 6.98 3.49
CA PHE A 120 -13.45 6.52 3.32
C PHE A 120 -14.33 7.00 4.45
N GLU A 121 -13.85 6.90 5.69
CA GLU A 121 -14.64 7.33 6.82
C GLU A 121 -14.93 8.82 6.78
N LYS A 122 -13.93 9.62 6.43
CA LYS A 122 -14.12 11.06 6.33
C LYS A 122 -15.03 11.45 5.19
N SER A 123 -15.18 10.56 4.22
CA SER A 123 -16.08 10.80 3.09
C SER A 123 -17.49 10.28 3.32
N GLY A 124 -17.74 9.72 4.49
CA GLY A 124 -19.09 9.28 4.84
C GLY A 124 -19.33 7.79 4.76
N PHE A 125 -18.32 6.99 4.45
CA PHE A 125 -18.46 5.54 4.36
C PHE A 125 -17.98 4.92 5.66
N LYS A 126 -18.86 4.20 6.35
CA LYS A 126 -18.52 3.67 7.66
C LYS A 126 -18.16 2.21 7.67
N GLU A 127 -18.37 1.52 6.56
CA GLU A 127 -18.23 0.07 6.57
C GLU A 127 -17.27 -0.45 5.55
N ILE A 128 -16.22 0.31 5.27
CA ILE A 128 -15.19 -0.20 4.38
C ILE A 128 -14.36 -1.23 5.14
N ARG A 129 -14.10 -2.36 4.50
CA ARG A 129 -13.30 -3.41 5.09
C ARG A 129 -11.99 -3.56 4.36
N VAL A 130 -10.90 -3.50 5.09
CA VAL A 130 -9.57 -3.68 4.55
C VAL A 130 -8.86 -4.69 5.44
N GLU A 131 -8.22 -5.68 4.82
CA GLU A 131 -7.53 -6.70 5.58
C GLU A 131 -6.50 -6.08 6.50
N GLU A 132 -6.34 -6.64 7.69
CA GLU A 132 -5.37 -6.14 8.65
C GLU A 132 -3.94 -6.41 8.22
N LYS A 133 -3.74 -7.46 7.46
CA LYS A 133 -2.42 -7.84 6.98
C LYS A 133 -2.48 -8.12 5.49
N ILE A 134 -1.35 -7.92 4.88
CA ILE A 134 -1.22 -8.23 3.46
C ILE A 134 -1.36 -9.72 3.21
#